data_887f9790d99b5c89aaf51b986a11e338
#
_entry.id   887f9790d99b5c89aaf51b986a11e338
#
_cell.length_a   1.000
_cell.length_b   1.000
_cell.length_c   1.000
_cell.angle_alpha   90.00
_cell.angle_beta   90.00
_cell.angle_gamma   90.00
#
_symmetry.space_group_name_H-M   'P 1'
#
loop_
_entity.id
_entity.type
_entity.pdbx_description
1 polymer ?
#
loop_
_entity_poly.entity_id
_entity_poly.type
_entity_poly.pdbx_seq_one_letter_code
_entity_poly.pdbx_strand_id
1 'polypeptide(L)'
;MSDVPETAAGDGEPTLHELEAVAAMLPGLLRTEHRPVEVRGGNRLPSGILVMPYVEEPREVWTLIEALYDNHIILPQFDWGAWRAEAERYQDPAAVAVAPLLEVRRLLTLHVRADRFSEGHFSAMVRSGHIAAVLRRLGAIATERRAGARR
;
A
#
# COMPACT_ATOMS: atom_id res chain seq x y z
N MET A 1 -10.84 -7.97 34.73
CA MET A 1 -10.25 -8.13 33.41
C MET A 1 -11.34 -8.15 32.39
N SER A 2 -11.48 -7.06 31.69
CA SER A 2 -12.46 -6.96 30.62
C SER A 2 -11.87 -7.64 29.40
N ASP A 3 -12.31 -8.83 29.13
CA ASP A 3 -12.24 -9.38 27.81
C ASP A 3 -13.17 -8.53 26.94
N VAL A 4 -12.61 -7.49 26.36
CA VAL A 4 -13.30 -6.84 25.26
C VAL A 4 -13.16 -7.82 24.10
N PRO A 5 -14.22 -8.43 23.63
CA PRO A 5 -14.13 -9.18 22.39
C PRO A 5 -13.69 -8.19 21.31
N GLU A 6 -12.50 -8.42 20.80
CA GLU A 6 -11.95 -7.72 19.64
C GLU A 6 -12.73 -8.15 18.39
N THR A 7 -13.97 -7.77 18.39
CA THR A 7 -14.83 -7.84 17.22
C THR A 7 -15.44 -6.47 17.02
N ALA A 8 -14.58 -5.49 16.81
CA ALA A 8 -15.04 -4.31 16.12
C ALA A 8 -15.40 -4.77 14.70
N ALA A 9 -16.68 -4.82 14.42
CA ALA A 9 -17.18 -4.96 13.07
C ALA A 9 -16.58 -3.83 12.23
N GLY A 10 -15.54 -4.12 11.47
CA GLY A 10 -14.80 -3.13 10.68
C GLY A 10 -13.29 -3.37 10.62
N ASP A 11 -12.72 -4.03 11.62
CA ASP A 11 -11.28 -4.31 11.68
C ASP A 11 -10.96 -5.75 11.31
N GLY A 12 -11.90 -6.43 10.69
CA GLY A 12 -11.72 -7.80 10.25
C GLY A 12 -10.68 -7.94 9.15
N GLU A 13 -10.18 -9.16 9.03
CA GLU A 13 -9.34 -9.57 7.93
C GLU A 13 -10.08 -9.35 6.60
N PRO A 14 -9.41 -8.86 5.53
CA PRO A 14 -10.07 -8.70 4.23
C PRO A 14 -10.64 -10.01 3.73
N THR A 15 -11.78 -9.94 3.06
CA THR A 15 -12.39 -11.08 2.39
C THR A 15 -11.57 -11.49 1.17
N LEU A 16 -11.80 -12.71 0.67
CA LEU A 16 -11.17 -13.16 -0.56
C LEU A 16 -11.47 -12.21 -1.73
N HIS A 17 -12.72 -11.74 -1.85
CA HIS A 17 -13.09 -10.79 -2.88
C HIS A 17 -12.31 -9.48 -2.78
N GLU A 18 -12.10 -8.98 -1.58
CA GLU A 18 -11.33 -7.77 -1.33
C GLU A 18 -9.85 -7.95 -1.67
N LEU A 19 -9.25 -9.09 -1.32
CA LEU A 19 -7.88 -9.43 -1.71
C LEU A 19 -7.72 -9.47 -3.22
N GLU A 20 -8.65 -10.12 -3.91
CA GLU A 20 -8.63 -10.24 -5.37
C GLU A 20 -8.82 -8.88 -6.06
N ALA A 21 -9.67 -8.02 -5.52
CA ALA A 21 -9.90 -6.68 -6.06
C ALA A 21 -8.61 -5.83 -6.05
N VAL A 22 -7.86 -5.89 -4.96
CA VAL A 22 -6.58 -5.17 -4.85
C VAL A 22 -5.51 -5.81 -5.73
N ALA A 23 -5.38 -7.14 -5.71
CA ALA A 23 -4.41 -7.84 -6.54
C ALA A 23 -4.62 -7.58 -8.05
N ALA A 24 -5.86 -7.40 -8.48
CA ALA A 24 -6.21 -7.09 -9.87
C ALA A 24 -5.67 -5.72 -10.34
N MET A 25 -5.24 -4.87 -9.45
CA MET A 25 -4.68 -3.55 -9.79
C MET A 25 -3.22 -3.61 -10.22
N LEU A 26 -2.56 -4.76 -10.06
CA LEU A 26 -1.14 -4.91 -10.40
C LEU A 26 -0.80 -4.52 -11.86
N PRO A 27 -1.54 -4.93 -12.90
CA PRO A 27 -1.19 -4.55 -14.28
C PRO A 27 -1.19 -3.02 -14.48
N GLY A 28 -2.15 -2.32 -13.89
CA GLY A 28 -2.20 -0.85 -13.95
C GLY A 28 -1.00 -0.20 -13.26
N LEU A 29 -0.61 -0.75 -12.12
CA LEU A 29 0.56 -0.27 -11.38
C LEU A 29 1.86 -0.48 -12.15
N LEU A 30 2.02 -1.64 -12.79
CA LEU A 30 3.21 -1.94 -13.59
C LEU A 30 3.38 -0.96 -14.76
N ARG A 31 2.30 -0.47 -15.32
CA ARG A 31 2.36 0.56 -16.38
C ARG A 31 2.89 1.90 -15.88
N THR A 32 2.78 2.19 -14.59
CA THR A 32 3.25 3.44 -14.00
C THR A 32 4.65 3.36 -13.38
N GLU A 33 5.17 2.15 -13.19
CA GLU A 33 6.42 1.88 -12.48
C GLU A 33 7.62 2.63 -13.09
N HIS A 34 7.61 2.83 -14.40
CA HIS A 34 8.69 3.50 -15.14
C HIS A 34 8.37 4.95 -15.53
N ARG A 35 7.23 5.48 -15.11
CA ARG A 35 6.91 6.88 -15.38
C ARG A 35 7.80 7.80 -14.54
N PRO A 36 8.35 8.88 -15.13
CA PRO A 36 9.09 9.86 -14.36
C PRO A 36 8.18 10.56 -13.36
N VAL A 37 8.76 10.93 -12.21
CA VAL A 37 8.06 11.77 -11.23
C VAL A 37 7.99 13.18 -11.78
N GLU A 38 6.79 13.75 -11.77
CA GLU A 38 6.59 15.15 -12.12
C GLU A 38 6.55 16.01 -10.86
N VAL A 39 7.42 16.99 -10.80
CA VAL A 39 7.38 18.03 -9.77
C VAL A 39 6.65 19.24 -10.34
N ARG A 40 5.58 19.63 -9.69
CA ARG A 40 4.77 20.79 -10.03
C ARG A 40 4.97 21.90 -9.00
N GLY A 41 4.59 23.13 -9.37
CA GLY A 41 4.72 24.27 -8.49
C GLY A 41 6.14 24.88 -8.51
N GLY A 42 6.50 25.59 -7.45
CA GLY A 42 7.77 26.34 -7.38
C GLY A 42 7.78 27.63 -8.20
N ASN A 43 6.65 28.00 -8.81
CA ASN A 43 6.47 29.19 -9.63
C ASN A 43 5.67 30.26 -8.87
N ARG A 44 5.86 31.51 -9.28
CA ARG A 44 5.11 32.64 -8.75
C ARG A 44 3.93 32.91 -9.68
N LEU A 45 2.71 33.01 -9.12
CA LEU A 45 1.53 33.39 -9.84
C LEU A 45 1.57 34.89 -10.21
N PRO A 46 0.75 35.35 -11.21
CA PRO A 46 0.65 36.76 -11.53
C PRO A 46 0.24 37.65 -10.32
N SER A 47 -0.48 37.06 -9.36
CA SER A 47 -0.85 37.71 -8.09
C SER A 47 0.32 37.92 -7.14
N GLY A 48 1.50 37.38 -7.44
CA GLY A 48 2.66 37.40 -6.55
C GLY A 48 2.74 36.22 -5.57
N ILE A 49 1.73 35.36 -5.53
CA ILE A 49 1.71 34.18 -4.67
C ILE A 49 2.67 33.13 -5.19
N LEU A 50 3.54 32.65 -4.30
CA LEU A 50 4.44 31.55 -4.59
C LEU A 50 3.72 30.21 -4.40
N VAL A 51 3.70 29.40 -5.44
CA VAL A 51 3.18 28.00 -5.34
C VAL A 51 4.34 27.12 -4.88
N MET A 52 4.16 26.47 -3.71
CA MET A 52 5.16 25.54 -3.19
C MET A 52 5.34 24.34 -4.13
N PRO A 53 6.56 23.86 -4.33
CA PRO A 53 6.79 22.64 -5.09
C PRO A 53 6.07 21.47 -4.46
N TYR A 54 5.44 20.64 -5.29
CA TYR A 54 4.82 19.38 -4.86
C TYR A 54 5.03 18.29 -5.90
N VAL A 55 4.99 17.04 -5.45
CA VAL A 55 5.10 15.87 -6.32
C VAL A 55 3.70 15.53 -6.84
N GLU A 56 3.54 15.50 -8.16
CA GLU A 56 2.32 15.00 -8.78
C GLU A 56 2.46 13.50 -9.01
N GLU A 57 1.64 12.73 -8.28
CA GLU A 57 1.64 11.27 -8.38
C GLU A 57 0.73 10.79 -9.51
N PRO A 58 1.07 9.68 -10.19
CA PRO A 58 0.19 9.08 -11.18
C PRO A 58 -1.18 8.74 -10.57
N ARG A 59 -2.23 8.86 -11.38
CA ARG A 59 -3.60 8.54 -10.96
C ARG A 59 -3.72 7.11 -10.43
N GLU A 60 -3.00 6.18 -11.02
CA GLU A 60 -3.00 4.76 -10.64
C GLU A 60 -2.50 4.56 -9.19
N VAL A 61 -1.57 5.41 -8.73
CA VAL A 61 -1.10 5.38 -7.35
C VAL A 61 -2.22 5.79 -6.38
N TRP A 62 -2.92 6.88 -6.68
CA TRP A 62 -4.06 7.32 -5.88
C TRP A 62 -5.18 6.29 -5.86
N THR A 63 -5.50 5.72 -7.02
CA THR A 63 -6.52 4.67 -7.14
C THR A 63 -6.16 3.45 -6.31
N LEU A 64 -4.89 3.06 -6.31
CA LEU A 64 -4.42 1.95 -5.46
C LEU A 64 -4.56 2.29 -3.97
N ILE A 65 -4.12 3.46 -3.55
CA ILE A 65 -4.23 3.86 -2.13
C ILE A 65 -5.69 3.84 -1.67
N GLU A 66 -6.60 4.41 -2.46
CA GLU A 66 -8.04 4.35 -2.17
C GLU A 66 -8.55 2.91 -2.06
N ALA A 67 -8.14 2.05 -2.99
CA ALA A 67 -8.52 0.64 -2.97
C ALA A 67 -8.00 -0.11 -1.74
N LEU A 68 -6.81 0.23 -1.26
CA LEU A 68 -6.25 -0.36 -0.04
C LEU A 68 -7.13 -0.03 1.19
N TYR A 69 -7.66 1.19 1.26
CA TYR A 69 -8.61 1.56 2.32
C TYR A 69 -9.96 0.90 2.12
N ASP A 70 -10.52 0.97 0.92
CA ASP A 70 -11.87 0.48 0.63
C ASP A 70 -11.99 -1.04 0.79
N ASN A 71 -10.91 -1.77 0.60
CA ASN A 71 -10.87 -3.23 0.68
C ASN A 71 -10.27 -3.74 2.00
N HIS A 72 -10.22 -2.92 3.03
CA HIS A 72 -9.80 -3.29 4.38
C HIS A 72 -8.37 -3.86 4.48
N ILE A 73 -7.49 -3.42 3.60
CA ILE A 73 -6.08 -3.81 3.66
C ILE A 73 -5.34 -3.01 4.72
N ILE A 74 -5.62 -1.70 4.81
CA ILE A 74 -4.96 -0.81 5.75
C ILE A 74 -5.40 -1.14 7.19
N LEU A 75 -4.42 -1.27 8.08
CA LEU A 75 -4.65 -1.51 9.50
C LEU A 75 -4.94 -0.17 10.20
N PRO A 76 -6.14 0.03 10.78
CA PRO A 76 -6.52 1.33 11.32
C PRO A 76 -5.74 1.76 12.56
N GLN A 77 -5.36 0.81 13.42
CA GLN A 77 -4.69 1.08 14.70
C GLN A 77 -3.35 0.33 14.78
N PHE A 78 -2.48 0.63 13.84
CA PHE A 78 -1.17 0.00 13.77
C PHE A 78 -0.07 1.04 13.98
N ASP A 79 0.81 0.80 14.96
CA ASP A 79 1.99 1.63 15.17
C ASP A 79 3.07 1.27 14.16
N TRP A 80 2.93 1.83 12.96
CA TRP A 80 3.83 1.58 11.86
C TRP A 80 5.24 2.15 12.11
N GLY A 81 5.35 3.22 12.88
CA GLY A 81 6.64 3.80 13.25
C GLY A 81 7.47 2.85 14.08
N ALA A 82 6.87 2.20 15.07
CA ALA A 82 7.54 1.18 15.90
C ALA A 82 7.92 -0.07 15.11
N TRP A 83 7.20 -0.37 14.02
CA TRP A 83 7.43 -1.55 13.20
C TRP A 83 8.48 -1.35 12.09
N ARG A 84 9.00 -0.15 11.91
CA ARG A 84 9.92 0.18 10.82
C ARG A 84 11.18 -0.69 10.79
N ALA A 85 11.72 -1.05 11.94
CA ALA A 85 12.91 -1.90 12.02
C ALA A 85 12.62 -3.31 11.49
N GLU A 86 11.48 -3.88 11.82
CA GLU A 86 11.07 -5.20 11.32
C GLU A 86 10.76 -5.19 9.83
N ALA A 87 10.33 -4.05 9.30
CA ALA A 87 10.04 -3.89 7.89
C ALA A 87 11.27 -4.02 6.99
N GLU A 88 12.45 -3.78 7.52
CA GLU A 88 13.71 -3.80 6.74
C GLU A 88 13.97 -5.15 6.08
N ARG A 89 13.58 -6.26 6.70
CA ARG A 89 13.75 -7.59 6.11
C ARG A 89 12.99 -7.77 4.81
N TYR A 90 11.93 -6.98 4.60
CA TYR A 90 11.10 -7.03 3.39
C TYR A 90 11.68 -6.21 2.23
N GLN A 91 12.85 -5.62 2.38
CA GLN A 91 13.64 -5.12 1.26
C GLN A 91 14.12 -6.29 0.39
N ASP A 92 14.21 -7.49 0.96
CA ASP A 92 14.49 -8.71 0.22
C ASP A 92 13.21 -9.21 -0.46
N PRO A 93 13.15 -9.29 -1.80
CA PRO A 93 11.99 -9.80 -2.52
C PRO A 93 11.61 -11.25 -2.13
N ALA A 94 12.58 -12.07 -1.75
CA ALA A 94 12.33 -13.43 -1.30
C ALA A 94 11.52 -13.46 0.01
N ALA A 95 11.77 -12.52 0.91
CA ALA A 95 11.01 -12.38 2.14
C ALA A 95 9.56 -11.95 1.86
N VAL A 96 9.37 -11.02 0.93
CA VAL A 96 8.03 -10.57 0.50
C VAL A 96 7.23 -11.72 -0.09
N ALA A 97 7.88 -12.56 -0.91
CA ALA A 97 7.22 -13.66 -1.61
C ALA A 97 6.60 -14.72 -0.68
N VAL A 98 7.00 -14.77 0.57
CA VAL A 98 6.50 -15.72 1.58
C VAL A 98 5.86 -15.04 2.79
N ALA A 99 5.68 -13.72 2.75
CA ALA A 99 5.12 -12.97 3.86
C ALA A 99 3.66 -13.40 4.13
N PRO A 100 3.27 -13.59 5.41
CA PRO A 100 1.87 -13.83 5.75
C PRO A 100 1.03 -12.57 5.51
N LEU A 101 -0.28 -12.75 5.40
CA LEU A 101 -1.19 -11.63 5.10
C LEU A 101 -1.06 -10.47 6.07
N LEU A 102 -0.92 -10.74 7.35
CA LEU A 102 -0.77 -9.67 8.35
C LEU A 102 0.46 -8.80 8.06
N GLU A 103 1.58 -9.43 7.67
CA GLU A 103 2.80 -8.69 7.33
C GLU A 103 2.66 -7.90 6.02
N VAL A 104 1.93 -8.44 5.05
CA VAL A 104 1.60 -7.73 3.82
C VAL A 104 0.77 -6.48 4.14
N ARG A 105 -0.22 -6.61 5.01
CA ARG A 105 -1.04 -5.48 5.47
C ARG A 105 -0.21 -4.43 6.21
N ARG A 106 0.71 -4.87 7.07
CA ARG A 106 1.62 -3.97 7.78
C ARG A 106 2.52 -3.19 6.84
N LEU A 107 3.10 -3.86 5.84
CA LEU A 107 3.92 -3.21 4.82
C LEU A 107 3.15 -2.13 4.06
N LEU A 108 1.98 -2.46 3.56
CA LEU A 108 1.16 -1.50 2.81
C LEU A 108 0.70 -0.34 3.68
N THR A 109 0.31 -0.61 4.92
CA THR A 109 -0.07 0.43 5.88
C THR A 109 1.11 1.37 6.18
N LEU A 110 2.30 0.81 6.40
CA LEU A 110 3.51 1.59 6.63
C LEU A 110 3.79 2.54 5.47
N HIS A 111 3.79 2.03 4.24
CA HIS A 111 4.12 2.84 3.07
C HIS A 111 3.08 3.92 2.78
N VAL A 112 1.80 3.63 2.96
CA VAL A 112 0.72 4.63 2.82
C VAL A 112 0.86 5.74 3.86
N ARG A 113 1.12 5.38 5.11
CA ARG A 113 1.22 6.37 6.19
C ARG A 113 2.53 7.14 6.18
N ALA A 114 3.62 6.50 5.81
CA ALA A 114 4.92 7.17 5.67
C ALA A 114 4.88 8.26 4.59
N ASP A 115 4.06 8.11 3.58
CA ASP A 115 3.90 9.10 2.51
C ASP A 115 3.43 10.47 3.04
N ARG A 116 2.66 10.48 4.12
CA ARG A 116 2.20 11.73 4.76
C ARG A 116 3.34 12.55 5.36
N PHE A 117 4.43 11.90 5.73
CA PHE A 117 5.59 12.53 6.36
C PHE A 117 6.77 12.70 5.39
N SER A 118 6.74 11.97 4.28
CA SER A 118 7.75 12.01 3.24
C SER A 118 7.05 11.96 1.89
N GLU A 119 6.74 13.13 1.36
CA GLU A 119 6.04 13.27 0.09
C GLU A 119 6.73 12.49 -1.03
N GLY A 120 5.96 11.69 -1.76
CA GLY A 120 6.48 10.86 -2.84
C GLY A 120 7.05 9.52 -2.39
N HIS A 121 6.99 9.19 -1.09
CA HIS A 121 7.47 7.90 -0.57
C HIS A 121 6.79 6.71 -1.23
N PHE A 122 5.45 6.72 -1.31
CA PHE A 122 4.70 5.61 -1.89
C PHE A 122 5.04 5.43 -3.38
N SER A 123 5.09 6.51 -4.14
CA SER A 123 5.52 6.47 -5.55
C SER A 123 6.96 5.98 -5.71
N ALA A 124 7.85 6.32 -4.80
CA ALA A 124 9.22 5.78 -4.80
C ALA A 124 9.21 4.25 -4.59
N MET A 125 8.35 3.75 -3.71
CA MET A 125 8.19 2.30 -3.49
C MET A 125 7.56 1.61 -4.70
N VAL A 126 6.68 2.28 -5.42
CA VAL A 126 6.14 1.79 -6.70
C VAL A 126 7.27 1.67 -7.73
N ARG A 127 8.05 2.73 -7.91
CA ARG A 127 9.15 2.74 -8.90
C ARG A 127 10.26 1.73 -8.58
N SER A 128 10.48 1.45 -7.31
CA SER A 128 11.48 0.43 -6.90
C SER A 128 11.05 -1.00 -7.22
N GLY A 129 9.79 -1.21 -7.55
CA GLY A 129 9.20 -2.54 -7.75
C GLY A 129 8.71 -3.20 -6.45
N HIS A 130 8.90 -2.54 -5.31
CA HIS A 130 8.52 -3.11 -4.02
C HIS A 130 7.01 -3.29 -3.88
N ILE A 131 6.22 -2.28 -4.24
CA ILE A 131 4.75 -2.38 -4.15
C ILE A 131 4.22 -3.47 -5.09
N ALA A 132 4.79 -3.58 -6.29
CA ALA A 132 4.43 -4.66 -7.22
C ALA A 132 4.69 -6.05 -6.60
N ALA A 133 5.83 -6.23 -5.95
CA ALA A 133 6.15 -7.47 -5.26
C ALA A 133 5.14 -7.78 -4.14
N VAL A 134 4.76 -6.77 -3.36
CA VAL A 134 3.76 -6.93 -2.29
C VAL A 134 2.38 -7.29 -2.87
N LEU A 135 1.96 -6.67 -3.96
CA LEU A 135 0.69 -7.01 -4.62
C LEU A 135 0.72 -8.41 -5.24
N ARG A 136 1.85 -8.86 -5.77
CA ARG A 136 2.00 -10.26 -6.23
C ARG A 136 1.82 -11.23 -5.08
N ARG A 137 2.38 -10.93 -3.93
CA ARG A 137 2.19 -11.77 -2.74
C ARG A 137 0.72 -11.79 -2.31
N LEU A 138 0.06 -10.65 -2.32
CA LEU A 138 -1.36 -10.55 -2.01
C LEU A 138 -2.19 -11.43 -2.97
N GLY A 139 -1.88 -11.40 -4.26
CA GLY A 139 -2.52 -12.24 -5.27
C GLY A 139 -2.28 -13.72 -5.04
N ALA A 140 -1.07 -14.11 -4.63
CA ALA A 140 -0.74 -15.49 -4.29
C ALA A 140 -1.54 -15.98 -3.07
N ILE A 141 -1.67 -15.14 -2.04
CA ILE A 141 -2.49 -15.43 -0.86
C ILE A 141 -3.95 -15.63 -1.27
N ALA A 142 -4.49 -14.77 -2.12
CA ALA A 142 -5.86 -14.90 -2.63
C ALA A 142 -6.05 -16.23 -3.39
N THR A 143 -5.11 -16.59 -4.23
CA THR A 143 -5.12 -17.85 -4.98
C THR A 143 -5.10 -19.07 -4.03
N GLU A 144 -4.23 -19.05 -3.03
CA GLU A 144 -4.16 -20.11 -2.01
C GLU A 144 -5.47 -20.26 -1.25
N ARG A 145 -6.10 -19.14 -0.86
CA ARG A 145 -7.39 -19.15 -0.15
C ARG A 145 -8.52 -19.65 -1.02
N ARG A 146 -8.54 -19.27 -2.29
CA ARG A 146 -9.54 -19.77 -3.24
C ARG A 146 -9.42 -21.29 -3.43
N ALA A 147 -8.20 -21.79 -3.56
CA ALA A 147 -7.95 -23.23 -3.65
C ALA A 147 -8.38 -23.97 -2.37
N GLY A 148 -8.13 -23.38 -1.18
CA GLY A 148 -8.57 -23.93 0.10
C GLY A 148 -10.08 -23.98 0.24
N ALA A 149 -10.78 -22.97 -0.26
CA ALA A 149 -12.24 -22.90 -0.20
C ALA A 149 -12.97 -23.93 -1.09
N ARG A 150 -12.26 -24.51 -2.07
CA ARG A 150 -12.80 -25.54 -2.98
C ARG A 150 -12.62 -26.97 -2.47
N ARG A 151 -11.96 -27.17 -1.34
CA ARG A 151 -11.72 -28.49 -0.73
C ARG A 151 -12.82 -28.91 0.21
#